data_54bfd97183c9b7a2f3c24abd856fab5d
#
_entry.id   54bfd97183c9b7a2f3c24abd856fab5d
#
_cell.length_a   1.000
_cell.length_b   1.000
_cell.length_c   1.000
_cell.angle_alpha   90.00
_cell.angle_beta   90.00
_cell.angle_gamma   90.00
#
_symmetry.space_group_name_H-M   'P 1'
#
loop_
_entity.id
_entity.type
_entity.pdbx_description
1 polymer ?
#
loop_
_entity_poly.entity_id
_entity_poly.type
_entity_poly.pdbx_seq_one_letter_code
_entity_poly.pdbx_strand_id
1 'polypeptide(L)'
;MSNIKGKIHSIESFGSADGPGVRYIVFLKGCAMRCKYCHNPDTWASDKYIEETPEETLKKALRYKTYWRNGGGITVSGGEALLQIDYLIELFRLAKEAGVHTTLDTSGNPFTREEPFFGKFKELMKYTDLFMLDIKHIDDEQHMELTGKSNRNILDMAAYLSENGGKMWIRHVLVPGVTSSEEQLKKLRDFIDTLKTVERVEVLPYHTLGVFKWEELGLDYGLKGVNPPTDEEVEKAKEILEAR
;
A
#
# COMPACT_ATOMS: atom_id res chain seq x y z
N MET A 1 12.26 -17.80 -19.81
CA MET A 1 11.32 -16.70 -19.57
C MET A 1 10.22 -17.26 -18.67
N SER A 2 9.94 -16.62 -17.56
CA SER A 2 8.91 -17.11 -16.66
C SER A 2 7.53 -16.94 -17.34
N ASN A 3 6.64 -17.92 -17.14
CA ASN A 3 5.25 -17.82 -17.63
C ASN A 3 4.38 -16.93 -16.71
N ILE A 4 5.01 -16.23 -15.75
CA ILE A 4 4.34 -15.39 -14.77
C ILE A 4 3.92 -14.08 -15.44
N LYS A 5 2.64 -13.73 -15.31
CA LYS A 5 2.11 -12.46 -15.78
C LYS A 5 1.41 -11.73 -14.65
N GLY A 6 1.60 -10.43 -14.57
CA GLY A 6 0.86 -9.54 -13.70
C GLY A 6 -0.41 -9.04 -14.37
N LYS A 7 -1.49 -8.99 -13.61
CA LYS A 7 -2.73 -8.31 -14.01
C LYS A 7 -2.64 -6.85 -13.57
N ILE A 8 -2.30 -5.98 -14.51
CA ILE A 8 -2.06 -4.56 -14.26
C ILE A 8 -3.35 -3.77 -14.54
N HIS A 9 -3.74 -2.94 -13.58
CA HIS A 9 -4.84 -2.00 -13.73
C HIS A 9 -4.40 -0.78 -14.53
N SER A 10 -3.35 -0.12 -14.07
CA SER A 10 -2.83 1.11 -14.65
C SER A 10 -1.38 1.33 -14.27
N ILE A 11 -0.75 2.30 -14.91
CA ILE A 11 0.64 2.69 -14.69
C ILE A 11 0.69 4.21 -14.54
N GLU A 12 1.48 4.70 -13.58
CA GLU A 12 1.87 6.09 -13.47
C GLU A 12 3.40 6.20 -13.54
N SER A 13 3.92 7.07 -14.42
CA SER A 13 5.35 7.14 -14.69
C SER A 13 6.12 8.20 -13.91
N PHE A 14 5.42 9.09 -13.21
CA PHE A 14 5.98 10.23 -12.47
C PHE A 14 5.35 10.41 -11.08
N GLY A 15 5.04 9.33 -10.36
CA GLY A 15 4.54 9.42 -8.99
C GLY A 15 5.56 10.05 -8.05
N SER A 16 5.09 10.93 -7.17
CA SER A 16 5.92 11.64 -6.19
C SER A 16 5.51 11.38 -4.73
N ALA A 17 4.39 10.69 -4.51
CA ALA A 17 3.83 10.39 -3.19
C ALA A 17 3.93 8.91 -2.80
N ASP A 18 4.39 8.05 -3.71
CA ASP A 18 4.36 6.60 -3.54
C ASP A 18 5.75 6.01 -3.29
N GLY A 19 6.52 6.67 -2.43
CA GLY A 19 7.85 6.28 -2.03
C GLY A 19 8.89 7.38 -2.29
N PRO A 20 10.19 7.09 -2.06
CA PRO A 20 11.25 8.08 -2.18
C PRO A 20 11.51 8.47 -3.64
N GLY A 21 11.72 9.75 -3.88
CA GLY A 21 12.05 10.29 -5.21
C GLY A 21 10.90 10.18 -6.21
N VAL A 22 11.22 10.16 -7.51
CA VAL A 22 10.23 9.95 -8.57
C VAL A 22 10.06 8.45 -8.81
N ARG A 23 8.82 7.99 -8.89
CA ARG A 23 8.48 6.56 -8.99
C ARG A 23 7.80 6.24 -10.32
N TYR A 24 8.13 5.07 -10.85
CA TYR A 24 7.29 4.38 -11.82
C TYR A 24 6.38 3.44 -11.05
N ILE A 25 5.06 3.74 -11.05
CA ILE A 25 4.10 3.03 -10.22
C ILE A 25 3.32 2.05 -11.09
N VAL A 26 3.24 0.81 -10.63
CA VAL A 26 2.43 -0.25 -11.25
C VAL A 26 1.26 -0.57 -10.32
N PHE A 27 0.04 -0.25 -10.72
CA PHE A 27 -1.16 -0.59 -9.97
C PHE A 27 -1.70 -1.94 -10.43
N LEU A 28 -1.68 -2.92 -9.51
CA LEU A 28 -2.16 -4.27 -9.80
C LEU A 28 -3.67 -4.41 -9.53
N LYS A 29 -4.29 -5.35 -10.23
CA LYS A 29 -5.69 -5.75 -10.04
C LYS A 29 -5.85 -6.74 -8.91
N GLY A 30 -7.03 -6.69 -8.29
CA GLY A 30 -7.46 -7.57 -7.21
C GLY A 30 -7.27 -6.92 -5.85
N CYS A 31 -8.30 -6.98 -5.00
CA CYS A 31 -8.25 -6.63 -3.58
C CYS A 31 -9.32 -7.40 -2.84
N ALA A 32 -8.95 -8.00 -1.70
CA ALA A 32 -9.90 -8.70 -0.84
C ALA A 32 -10.62 -7.76 0.14
N MET A 33 -10.09 -6.55 0.35
CA MET A 33 -10.71 -5.53 1.20
C MET A 33 -11.80 -4.75 0.45
N ARG A 34 -12.71 -4.15 1.21
CA ARG A 34 -13.80 -3.28 0.73
C ARG A 34 -13.84 -2.00 1.54
N CYS A 35 -12.68 -1.30 1.55
CA CYS A 35 -12.54 -0.05 2.30
C CYS A 35 -13.61 0.96 1.90
N LYS A 36 -14.36 1.49 2.87
CA LYS A 36 -15.46 2.44 2.64
C LYS A 36 -15.02 3.73 1.93
N TYR A 37 -13.71 4.05 1.96
CA TYR A 37 -13.10 5.22 1.30
C TYR A 37 -12.20 4.87 0.11
N CYS A 38 -12.32 3.69 -0.46
CA CYS A 38 -11.39 3.26 -1.52
C CYS A 38 -11.39 4.24 -2.70
N HIS A 39 -10.20 4.71 -3.09
CA HIS A 39 -10.05 5.59 -4.26
C HIS A 39 -10.05 4.82 -5.58
N ASN A 40 -9.80 3.51 -5.53
CA ASN A 40 -9.69 2.65 -6.70
C ASN A 40 -10.58 1.40 -6.57
N PRO A 41 -11.91 1.54 -6.37
CA PRO A 41 -12.82 0.40 -6.31
C PRO A 41 -12.85 -0.40 -7.63
N ASP A 42 -12.47 0.23 -8.72
CA ASP A 42 -12.27 -0.36 -10.04
C ASP A 42 -11.12 -1.39 -10.08
N THR A 43 -10.27 -1.46 -9.05
CA THR A 43 -9.26 -2.51 -8.90
C THR A 43 -9.77 -3.79 -8.24
N TRP A 44 -10.90 -3.78 -7.55
CA TRP A 44 -11.35 -4.90 -6.70
C TRP A 44 -11.61 -6.18 -7.46
N ALA A 45 -12.48 -6.10 -8.44
CA ALA A 45 -12.79 -7.20 -9.36
C ALA A 45 -13.05 -6.57 -10.71
N SER A 46 -12.28 -6.95 -11.71
CA SER A 46 -12.48 -6.48 -13.06
C SER A 46 -11.86 -7.48 -14.02
N ASP A 47 -12.56 -7.72 -15.06
CA ASP A 47 -12.16 -8.42 -16.26
C ASP A 47 -11.31 -7.54 -17.20
N LYS A 48 -11.21 -6.23 -16.91
CA LYS A 48 -10.39 -5.28 -17.68
C LYS A 48 -9.04 -5.07 -17.00
N TYR A 49 -7.98 -5.62 -17.54
CA TYR A 49 -6.59 -5.44 -17.10
C TYR A 49 -5.64 -5.62 -18.28
N ILE A 50 -4.41 -5.17 -18.10
CA ILE A 50 -3.30 -5.42 -19.01
C ILE A 50 -2.49 -6.58 -18.43
N GLU A 51 -2.20 -7.61 -19.23
CA GLU A 51 -1.26 -8.65 -18.84
C GLU A 51 0.14 -8.31 -19.33
N GLU A 52 1.11 -8.33 -18.40
CA GLU A 52 2.52 -8.14 -18.72
C GLU A 52 3.38 -9.10 -17.92
N THR A 53 4.46 -9.56 -18.53
CA THR A 53 5.52 -10.26 -17.79
C THR A 53 6.34 -9.26 -16.96
N PRO A 54 7.04 -9.70 -15.90
CA PRO A 54 7.95 -8.85 -15.14
C PRO A 54 9.00 -8.14 -16.00
N GLU A 55 9.53 -8.83 -17.01
CA GLU A 55 10.51 -8.29 -17.96
C GLU A 55 9.94 -7.16 -18.82
N GLU A 56 8.71 -7.33 -19.31
CA GLU A 56 8.02 -6.29 -20.10
C GLU A 56 7.77 -5.04 -19.26
N THR A 57 7.29 -5.22 -18.02
CA THR A 57 7.04 -4.12 -17.09
C THR A 57 8.36 -3.40 -16.75
N LEU A 58 9.41 -4.14 -16.38
CA LEU A 58 10.71 -3.54 -16.08
C LEU A 58 11.27 -2.79 -17.30
N LYS A 59 11.19 -3.36 -18.51
CA LYS A 59 11.64 -2.71 -19.73
C LYS A 59 10.95 -1.36 -19.98
N LYS A 60 9.64 -1.28 -19.67
CA LYS A 60 8.89 -0.02 -19.76
C LYS A 60 9.36 0.97 -18.70
N ALA A 61 9.49 0.52 -17.45
CA ALA A 61 9.91 1.34 -16.33
C ALA A 61 11.31 1.93 -16.53
N LEU A 62 12.26 1.15 -17.06
CA LEU A 62 13.64 1.60 -17.29
C LEU A 62 13.77 2.77 -18.29
N ARG A 63 12.75 3.03 -19.12
CA ARG A 63 12.72 4.23 -19.98
C ARG A 63 12.70 5.53 -19.17
N TYR A 64 12.24 5.46 -17.92
CA TYR A 64 12.12 6.59 -17.00
C TYR A 64 13.30 6.67 -16.02
N LYS A 65 14.29 5.77 -16.09
CA LYS A 65 15.41 5.67 -15.13
C LYS A 65 16.19 6.99 -14.96
N THR A 66 16.26 7.82 -15.99
CA THR A 66 16.94 9.13 -15.93
C THR A 66 16.27 10.11 -14.96
N TYR A 67 15.00 9.89 -14.63
CA TYR A 67 14.23 10.73 -13.68
C TYR A 67 14.29 10.21 -12.24
N TRP A 68 14.83 9.02 -12.01
CA TRP A 68 14.90 8.36 -10.69
C TRP A 68 16.06 8.88 -9.83
N ARG A 69 16.09 10.18 -9.62
CA ARG A 69 17.05 10.81 -8.71
C ARG A 69 16.54 10.68 -7.27
N ASN A 70 17.45 10.83 -6.27
CA ASN A 70 17.11 10.85 -4.85
C ASN A 70 16.34 9.62 -4.35
N GLY A 71 16.76 8.42 -4.76
CA GLY A 71 16.13 7.17 -4.32
C GLY A 71 14.91 6.74 -5.13
N GLY A 72 14.64 7.38 -6.27
CA GLY A 72 13.56 6.99 -7.17
C GLY A 72 13.69 5.56 -7.71
N GLY A 73 12.62 5.02 -8.26
CA GLY A 73 12.59 3.64 -8.75
C GLY A 73 11.20 3.13 -9.08
N ILE A 74 10.92 1.85 -8.81
CA ILE A 74 9.62 1.23 -9.05
C ILE A 74 8.86 1.10 -7.75
N THR A 75 7.57 1.45 -7.78
CA THR A 75 6.59 1.13 -6.75
C THR A 75 5.53 0.20 -7.33
N VAL A 76 5.21 -0.88 -6.64
CA VAL A 76 4.05 -1.70 -6.98
C VAL A 76 2.99 -1.51 -5.90
N SER A 77 1.79 -1.14 -6.34
CA SER A 77 0.61 -0.80 -5.55
C SER A 77 -0.63 -1.41 -6.21
N GLY A 78 -1.80 -0.79 -6.06
CA GLY A 78 -3.00 -1.13 -6.81
C GLY A 78 -4.22 -1.37 -5.94
N GLY A 79 -4.90 -2.50 -6.14
CA GLY A 79 -5.85 -3.03 -5.19
C GLY A 79 -5.12 -3.56 -3.95
N GLU A 80 -4.54 -4.76 -4.07
CA GLU A 80 -3.62 -5.34 -3.10
C GLU A 80 -2.54 -6.13 -3.85
N ALA A 81 -1.35 -5.59 -3.85
CA ALA A 81 -0.24 -6.13 -4.65
C ALA A 81 0.19 -7.54 -4.22
N LEU A 82 0.13 -7.86 -2.92
CA LEU A 82 0.50 -9.17 -2.38
C LEU A 82 -0.36 -10.33 -2.89
N LEU A 83 -1.54 -10.05 -3.47
CA LEU A 83 -2.33 -11.10 -4.15
C LEU A 83 -1.62 -11.66 -5.40
N GLN A 84 -0.65 -10.92 -5.94
CA GLN A 84 0.15 -11.34 -7.09
C GLN A 84 1.63 -11.52 -6.71
N ILE A 85 1.88 -12.17 -5.58
CA ILE A 85 3.21 -12.25 -4.95
C ILE A 85 4.27 -12.89 -5.85
N ASP A 86 3.92 -13.86 -6.70
CA ASP A 86 4.87 -14.48 -7.64
C ASP A 86 5.36 -13.49 -8.69
N TYR A 87 4.46 -12.62 -9.17
CA TYR A 87 4.82 -11.54 -10.08
C TYR A 87 5.69 -10.49 -9.41
N LEU A 88 5.37 -10.13 -8.15
CA LEU A 88 6.18 -9.20 -7.36
C LEU A 88 7.61 -9.68 -7.15
N ILE A 89 7.78 -10.94 -6.76
CA ILE A 89 9.10 -11.54 -6.52
C ILE A 89 9.97 -11.40 -7.78
N GLU A 90 9.45 -11.79 -8.93
CA GLU A 90 10.22 -11.78 -10.15
C GLU A 90 10.49 -10.35 -10.65
N LEU A 91 9.50 -9.45 -10.60
CA LEU A 91 9.69 -8.05 -10.98
C LEU A 91 10.72 -7.36 -10.08
N PHE A 92 10.66 -7.56 -8.78
CA PHE A 92 11.60 -6.92 -7.85
C PHE A 92 12.99 -7.53 -7.93
N ARG A 93 13.11 -8.85 -8.14
CA ARG A 93 14.39 -9.50 -8.40
C ARG A 93 15.08 -8.88 -9.62
N LEU A 94 14.36 -8.78 -10.74
CA LEU A 94 14.88 -8.17 -11.97
C LEU A 94 15.21 -6.67 -11.79
N ALA A 95 14.40 -5.94 -11.05
CA ALA A 95 14.63 -4.53 -10.73
C ALA A 95 15.92 -4.36 -9.89
N LYS A 96 16.16 -5.24 -8.92
CA LYS A 96 17.39 -5.22 -8.10
C LYS A 96 18.61 -5.54 -8.94
N GLU A 97 18.55 -6.50 -9.86
CA GLU A 97 19.63 -6.81 -10.81
C GLU A 97 19.96 -5.62 -11.73
N ALA A 98 18.95 -4.80 -12.07
CA ALA A 98 19.11 -3.57 -12.83
C ALA A 98 19.55 -2.35 -11.98
N GLY A 99 19.79 -2.53 -10.67
CA GLY A 99 20.16 -1.47 -9.73
C GLY A 99 19.03 -0.45 -9.50
N VAL A 100 17.79 -0.92 -9.45
CA VAL A 100 16.58 -0.10 -9.27
C VAL A 100 16.05 -0.28 -7.86
N HIS A 101 15.69 0.82 -7.20
CA HIS A 101 15.04 0.81 -5.89
C HIS A 101 13.59 0.33 -6.02
N THR A 102 13.18 -0.58 -5.13
CA THR A 102 11.88 -1.24 -5.12
C THR A 102 11.07 -0.85 -3.90
N THR A 103 9.83 -0.48 -4.11
CA THR A 103 8.87 -0.17 -3.04
C THR A 103 7.60 -1.00 -3.23
N LEU A 104 7.15 -1.64 -2.18
CA LEU A 104 5.85 -2.31 -2.12
C LEU A 104 4.88 -1.46 -1.30
N ASP A 105 3.81 -1.00 -1.95
CA ASP A 105 2.67 -0.34 -1.30
C ASP A 105 1.55 -1.37 -1.11
N THR A 106 1.19 -1.63 0.13
CA THR A 106 0.30 -2.73 0.50
C THR A 106 -0.51 -2.44 1.75
N SER A 107 -1.70 -3.01 1.82
CA SER A 107 -2.46 -3.09 3.07
C SER A 107 -2.01 -4.23 3.98
N GLY A 108 -1.18 -5.14 3.50
CA GLY A 108 -0.75 -6.33 4.24
C GLY A 108 -1.83 -7.41 4.43
N ASN A 109 -3.05 -7.20 3.92
CA ASN A 109 -4.18 -8.08 4.22
C ASN A 109 -3.97 -9.57 3.86
N PRO A 110 -3.28 -9.95 2.75
CA PRO A 110 -3.02 -11.35 2.44
C PRO A 110 -1.94 -12.00 3.31
N PHE A 111 -1.21 -11.24 4.14
CA PHE A 111 -0.12 -11.81 4.91
C PHE A 111 -0.60 -12.93 5.82
N THR A 112 0.16 -14.00 5.82
CA THR A 112 0.01 -15.15 6.74
C THR A 112 1.36 -15.82 6.90
N ARG A 113 1.60 -16.42 8.07
CA ARG A 113 2.78 -17.26 8.33
C ARG A 113 2.60 -18.70 7.86
N GLU A 114 1.54 -19.00 7.14
CA GLU A 114 1.29 -20.32 6.56
C GLU A 114 1.97 -20.46 5.20
N GLU A 115 2.48 -21.67 4.93
CA GLU A 115 3.03 -22.01 3.61
C GLU A 115 1.88 -22.29 2.61
N PRO A 116 2.05 -21.99 1.33
CA PRO A 116 3.28 -21.54 0.67
C PRO A 116 3.52 -20.03 0.70
N PHE A 117 2.56 -19.22 1.20
CA PHE A 117 2.65 -17.75 1.16
C PHE A 117 3.85 -17.23 1.95
N PHE A 118 4.08 -17.78 3.14
CA PHE A 118 5.15 -17.29 4.01
C PHE A 118 6.55 -17.46 3.39
N GLY A 119 6.79 -18.60 2.74
CA GLY A 119 8.03 -18.83 2.00
C GLY A 119 8.22 -17.80 0.88
N LYS A 120 7.17 -17.52 0.13
CA LYS A 120 7.17 -16.50 -0.93
C LYS A 120 7.38 -15.08 -0.37
N PHE A 121 6.76 -14.75 0.76
CA PHE A 121 6.93 -13.45 1.40
C PHE A 121 8.38 -13.23 1.87
N LYS A 122 9.00 -14.25 2.47
CA LYS A 122 10.42 -14.23 2.82
C LYS A 122 11.32 -14.01 1.60
N GLU A 123 10.97 -14.60 0.47
CA GLU A 123 11.70 -14.39 -0.79
C GLU A 123 11.51 -12.96 -1.31
N LEU A 124 10.27 -12.44 -1.32
CA LEU A 124 9.96 -11.07 -1.73
C LEU A 124 10.73 -10.03 -0.91
N MET A 125 10.85 -10.24 0.40
CA MET A 125 11.60 -9.34 1.29
C MET A 125 13.05 -9.12 0.86
N LYS A 126 13.70 -10.12 0.25
CA LYS A 126 15.10 -9.98 -0.21
C LYS A 126 15.27 -8.94 -1.30
N TYR A 127 14.22 -8.66 -2.04
CA TYR A 127 14.21 -7.78 -3.20
C TYR A 127 13.42 -6.48 -2.97
N THR A 128 12.85 -6.27 -1.77
CA THR A 128 12.08 -5.09 -1.42
C THR A 128 12.90 -4.14 -0.56
N ASP A 129 13.16 -2.93 -1.06
CA ASP A 129 13.92 -1.92 -0.30
C ASP A 129 13.05 -1.18 0.72
N LEU A 130 11.76 -1.01 0.42
CA LEU A 130 10.82 -0.28 1.28
C LEU A 130 9.42 -0.90 1.20
N PHE A 131 8.80 -1.07 2.34
CA PHE A 131 7.38 -1.40 2.48
C PHE A 131 6.62 -0.16 2.92
N MET A 132 5.66 0.28 2.11
CA MET A 132 4.66 1.28 2.50
C MET A 132 3.44 0.51 2.98
N LEU A 133 3.25 0.45 4.30
CA LEU A 133 2.21 -0.37 4.92
C LEU A 133 1.08 0.50 5.43
N ASP A 134 -0.11 0.27 4.91
CA ASP A 134 -1.32 0.94 5.35
C ASP A 134 -1.89 0.27 6.62
N ILE A 135 -1.87 0.96 7.75
CA ILE A 135 -2.66 0.58 8.93
C ILE A 135 -3.93 1.43 8.94
N LYS A 136 -5.02 0.85 8.43
CA LYS A 136 -6.25 1.60 8.16
C LYS A 136 -7.07 1.89 9.42
N HIS A 137 -6.99 1.02 10.43
CA HIS A 137 -7.49 1.23 11.78
C HIS A 137 -6.74 0.31 12.74
N ILE A 138 -6.43 0.78 13.96
CA ILE A 138 -5.69 -0.01 14.95
C ILE A 138 -6.60 -1.02 15.67
N ASP A 139 -7.87 -0.69 15.88
CA ASP A 139 -8.85 -1.56 16.50
C ASP A 139 -9.40 -2.55 15.46
N ASP A 140 -9.46 -3.84 15.80
CA ASP A 140 -9.82 -4.91 14.86
C ASP A 140 -11.29 -4.85 14.44
N GLU A 141 -12.20 -4.54 15.37
CA GLU A 141 -13.64 -4.47 15.07
C GLU A 141 -13.95 -3.29 14.15
N GLN A 142 -13.38 -2.12 14.45
CA GLN A 142 -13.52 -0.93 13.62
C GLN A 142 -12.82 -1.09 12.27
N HIS A 143 -11.68 -1.81 12.24
CA HIS A 143 -11.02 -2.16 11.00
C HIS A 143 -11.91 -3.07 10.13
N MET A 144 -12.55 -4.08 10.72
CA MET A 144 -13.50 -4.94 10.00
C MET A 144 -14.70 -4.15 9.48
N GLU A 145 -15.23 -3.22 10.27
CA GLU A 145 -16.33 -2.36 9.82
C GLU A 145 -15.92 -1.46 8.64
N LEU A 146 -14.69 -0.92 8.68
CA LEU A 146 -14.16 0.00 7.68
C LEU A 146 -13.76 -0.70 6.37
N THR A 147 -13.23 -1.92 6.45
CA THR A 147 -12.55 -2.58 5.33
C THR A 147 -13.12 -3.95 4.95
N GLY A 148 -13.98 -4.52 5.80
CA GLY A 148 -14.51 -5.89 5.65
C GLY A 148 -13.51 -6.99 6.02
N LYS A 149 -12.36 -6.66 6.63
CA LYS A 149 -11.30 -7.61 7.02
C LYS A 149 -10.72 -7.28 8.39
N SER A 150 -10.20 -8.31 9.09
CA SER A 150 -9.41 -8.14 10.31
C SER A 150 -8.08 -7.45 10.02
N ASN A 151 -7.52 -6.72 11.00
CA ASN A 151 -6.19 -6.13 10.92
C ASN A 151 -5.08 -7.01 11.52
N ARG A 152 -5.42 -8.15 12.15
CA ARG A 152 -4.45 -8.97 12.90
C ARG A 152 -3.27 -9.42 12.08
N ASN A 153 -3.52 -9.86 10.85
CA ASN A 153 -2.48 -10.26 9.92
C ASN A 153 -1.65 -9.07 9.41
N ILE A 154 -2.23 -7.88 9.34
CA ILE A 154 -1.54 -6.64 8.96
C ILE A 154 -0.55 -6.24 10.06
N LEU A 155 -1.00 -6.25 11.32
CA LEU A 155 -0.15 -5.96 12.47
C LEU A 155 0.93 -7.03 12.65
N ASP A 156 0.61 -8.32 12.39
CA ASP A 156 1.58 -9.41 12.37
C ASP A 156 2.64 -9.23 11.27
N MET A 157 2.23 -8.77 10.08
CA MET A 157 3.17 -8.41 9.00
C MET A 157 4.12 -7.29 9.44
N ALA A 158 3.60 -6.22 10.06
CA ALA A 158 4.42 -5.10 10.54
C ALA A 158 5.45 -5.58 11.58
N ALA A 159 5.03 -6.39 12.56
CA ALA A 159 5.92 -6.96 13.56
C ALA A 159 6.99 -7.86 12.91
N TYR A 160 6.58 -8.72 11.96
CA TYR A 160 7.50 -9.60 11.25
C TYR A 160 8.55 -8.82 10.44
N LEU A 161 8.13 -7.79 9.70
CA LEU A 161 9.04 -6.90 8.96
C LEU A 161 10.04 -6.24 9.91
N SER A 162 9.54 -5.71 11.03
CA SER A 162 10.37 -5.05 12.06
C SER A 162 11.42 -5.98 12.65
N GLU A 163 11.06 -7.22 12.94
CA GLU A 163 11.98 -8.23 13.50
C GLU A 163 13.04 -8.70 12.49
N ASN A 164 12.74 -8.64 11.21
CA ASN A 164 13.59 -9.16 10.13
C ASN A 164 14.24 -8.06 9.27
N GLY A 165 14.26 -6.81 9.76
CA GLY A 165 14.99 -5.71 9.10
C GLY A 165 14.29 -5.11 7.88
N GLY A 166 13.01 -5.41 7.65
CA GLY A 166 12.21 -4.79 6.59
C GLY A 166 11.92 -3.32 6.91
N LYS A 167 12.41 -2.42 6.10
CA LYS A 167 12.19 -0.98 6.26
C LYS A 167 10.76 -0.62 5.92
N MET A 168 10.14 0.20 6.75
CA MET A 168 8.72 0.54 6.62
C MET A 168 8.48 2.04 6.63
N TRP A 169 7.54 2.47 5.80
CA TRP A 169 6.75 3.68 6.01
C TRP A 169 5.35 3.23 6.41
N ILE A 170 4.86 3.71 7.57
CA ILE A 170 3.49 3.44 8.01
C ILE A 170 2.60 4.55 7.49
N ARG A 171 1.50 4.17 6.85
CA ARG A 171 0.52 5.11 6.29
C ARG A 171 -0.82 4.94 6.99
N HIS A 172 -1.44 6.08 7.31
CA HIS A 172 -2.75 6.12 7.95
C HIS A 172 -3.63 7.17 7.30
N VAL A 173 -4.80 6.74 6.80
CA VAL A 173 -5.80 7.66 6.22
C VAL A 173 -6.63 8.25 7.34
N LEU A 174 -6.59 9.58 7.48
CA LEU A 174 -7.33 10.33 8.50
C LEU A 174 -8.74 10.64 7.98
N VAL A 175 -9.74 9.89 8.48
CA VAL A 175 -11.15 10.07 8.15
C VAL A 175 -11.89 10.61 9.38
N PRO A 176 -12.44 11.84 9.33
CA PRO A 176 -13.17 12.42 10.46
C PRO A 176 -14.28 11.51 10.96
N GLY A 177 -14.34 11.32 12.28
CA GLY A 177 -15.33 10.47 12.94
C GLY A 177 -15.16 8.96 12.73
N VAL A 178 -14.17 8.52 11.97
CA VAL A 178 -13.90 7.09 11.69
C VAL A 178 -12.52 6.68 12.19
N THR A 179 -11.46 7.35 11.74
CA THR A 179 -10.07 7.01 12.10
C THR A 179 -9.34 8.15 12.80
N SER A 180 -10.04 9.24 13.13
CA SER A 180 -9.45 10.51 13.61
C SER A 180 -9.50 10.69 15.14
N SER A 181 -10.05 9.73 15.91
CA SER A 181 -10.12 9.91 17.38
C SER A 181 -8.73 9.88 18.01
N GLU A 182 -8.46 10.78 18.96
CA GLU A 182 -7.17 10.83 19.66
C GLU A 182 -6.81 9.52 20.34
N GLU A 183 -7.80 8.84 20.90
CA GLU A 183 -7.58 7.55 21.56
C GLU A 183 -7.03 6.50 20.58
N GLN A 184 -7.63 6.44 19.37
CA GLN A 184 -7.21 5.49 18.34
C GLN A 184 -5.85 5.86 17.76
N LEU A 185 -5.59 7.15 17.54
CA LEU A 185 -4.29 7.63 17.07
C LEU A 185 -3.18 7.33 18.08
N LYS A 186 -3.45 7.50 19.40
CA LYS A 186 -2.49 7.14 20.45
C LYS A 186 -2.23 5.63 20.48
N LYS A 187 -3.28 4.78 20.40
CA LYS A 187 -3.10 3.32 20.28
C LYS A 187 -2.27 2.92 19.05
N LEU A 188 -2.50 3.61 17.92
CA LEU A 188 -1.70 3.39 16.72
C LEU A 188 -0.24 3.81 16.94
N ARG A 189 0.01 4.95 17.60
CA ARG A 189 1.37 5.39 17.96
C ARG A 189 2.04 4.38 18.87
N ASP A 190 1.37 3.94 19.94
CA ASP A 190 1.88 2.94 20.87
C ASP A 190 2.30 1.64 20.14
N PHE A 191 1.52 1.20 19.15
CA PHE A 191 1.88 0.06 18.33
C PHE A 191 3.11 0.36 17.45
N ILE A 192 3.15 1.52 16.77
CA ILE A 192 4.28 1.91 15.94
C ILE A 192 5.57 1.97 16.75
N ASP A 193 5.52 2.41 18.01
CA ASP A 193 6.68 2.48 18.91
C ASP A 193 7.29 1.11 19.26
N THR A 194 6.53 0.03 19.08
CA THR A 194 7.06 -1.33 19.20
C THR A 194 7.91 -1.76 18.01
N LEU A 195 7.80 -1.06 16.87
CA LEU A 195 8.47 -1.41 15.62
C LEU A 195 9.83 -0.71 15.50
N LYS A 196 10.87 -1.46 15.11
CA LYS A 196 12.27 -0.98 15.09
C LYS A 196 12.72 -0.42 13.74
N THR A 197 11.99 -0.70 12.68
CA THR A 197 12.42 -0.40 11.29
C THR A 197 11.49 0.56 10.57
N VAL A 198 10.68 1.30 11.31
CA VAL A 198 9.85 2.37 10.76
C VAL A 198 10.73 3.60 10.50
N GLU A 199 10.87 3.97 9.23
CA GLU A 199 11.64 5.15 8.81
C GLU A 199 10.77 6.41 8.72
N ARG A 200 9.45 6.23 8.53
CA ARG A 200 8.50 7.33 8.37
C ARG A 200 7.08 6.92 8.75
N VAL A 201 6.32 7.86 9.27
CA VAL A 201 4.87 7.77 9.44
C VAL A 201 4.23 8.86 8.59
N GLU A 202 3.19 8.52 7.83
CA GLU A 202 2.46 9.45 6.98
C GLU A 202 0.97 9.47 7.35
N VAL A 203 0.46 10.66 7.63
CA VAL A 203 -0.98 10.93 7.76
C VAL A 203 -1.50 11.38 6.40
N LEU A 204 -2.41 10.62 5.82
CA LEU A 204 -3.04 10.91 4.53
C LEU A 204 -4.43 11.50 4.77
N PRO A 205 -4.66 12.79 4.49
CA PRO A 205 -5.99 13.37 4.62
C PRO A 205 -6.99 12.67 3.70
N TYR A 206 -8.11 12.21 4.26
CA TYR A 206 -9.21 11.70 3.47
C TYR A 206 -9.73 12.77 2.48
N HIS A 207 -10.07 12.34 1.27
CA HIS A 207 -10.67 13.19 0.24
C HIS A 207 -11.65 12.39 -0.63
N THR A 208 -12.53 13.08 -1.34
CA THR A 208 -13.63 12.49 -2.13
C THR A 208 -13.32 12.32 -3.61
N LEU A 209 -12.06 12.52 -4.03
CA LEU A 209 -11.67 12.49 -5.45
C LEU A 209 -11.95 11.15 -6.16
N GLY A 210 -12.07 10.04 -5.42
CA GLY A 210 -12.37 8.72 -5.98
C GLY A 210 -13.88 8.38 -6.07
N VAL A 211 -14.78 9.25 -5.56
CA VAL A 211 -16.21 8.93 -5.44
C VAL A 211 -16.87 8.68 -6.80
N PHE A 212 -16.50 9.42 -7.83
CA PHE A 212 -17.03 9.23 -9.17
C PHE A 212 -16.86 7.79 -9.71
N LYS A 213 -15.79 7.10 -9.31
CA LYS A 213 -15.56 5.70 -9.71
C LYS A 213 -16.58 4.74 -9.07
N TRP A 214 -17.04 5.03 -7.85
CA TRP A 214 -18.10 4.27 -7.21
C TRP A 214 -19.42 4.43 -7.97
N GLU A 215 -19.74 5.65 -8.38
CA GLU A 215 -20.92 5.95 -9.19
C GLU A 215 -20.87 5.25 -10.55
N GLU A 216 -19.74 5.31 -11.25
CA GLU A 216 -19.52 4.61 -12.52
C GLU A 216 -19.66 3.09 -12.41
N LEU A 217 -19.31 2.52 -11.25
CA LEU A 217 -19.44 1.09 -10.96
C LEU A 217 -20.83 0.70 -10.42
N GLY A 218 -21.72 1.68 -10.18
CA GLY A 218 -23.03 1.45 -9.57
C GLY A 218 -22.93 0.99 -8.11
N LEU A 219 -21.88 1.40 -7.39
CA LEU A 219 -21.64 1.05 -6.00
C LEU A 219 -22.02 2.19 -5.07
N ASP A 220 -22.60 1.86 -3.92
CA ASP A 220 -22.88 2.83 -2.88
C ASP A 220 -21.58 3.23 -2.16
N TYR A 221 -21.28 4.54 -2.14
CA TYR A 221 -20.11 5.05 -1.44
C TYR A 221 -20.27 4.99 0.08
N GLY A 222 -19.40 4.25 0.75
CA GLY A 222 -19.52 3.92 2.16
C GLY A 222 -19.37 5.10 3.14
N LEU A 223 -18.79 6.24 2.70
CA LEU A 223 -18.59 7.44 3.53
C LEU A 223 -19.37 8.65 2.99
N LYS A 224 -20.56 8.42 2.46
CA LYS A 224 -21.43 9.49 1.96
C LYS A 224 -21.71 10.51 3.07
N GLY A 225 -21.43 11.78 2.81
CA GLY A 225 -21.62 12.88 3.75
C GLY A 225 -20.48 13.10 4.75
N VAL A 226 -19.41 12.30 4.71
CA VAL A 226 -18.20 12.59 5.49
C VAL A 226 -17.34 13.61 4.73
N ASN A 227 -17.04 14.73 5.38
CA ASN A 227 -16.16 15.78 4.82
C ASN A 227 -14.69 15.40 5.00
N PRO A 228 -13.79 15.92 4.14
CA PRO A 228 -12.36 15.88 4.40
C PRO A 228 -12.00 16.48 5.77
N PRO A 229 -10.92 16.02 6.42
CA PRO A 229 -10.44 16.62 7.66
C PRO A 229 -9.99 18.08 7.44
N THR A 230 -10.12 18.89 8.47
CA THR A 230 -9.55 20.24 8.50
C THR A 230 -8.02 20.17 8.65
N ASP A 231 -7.33 21.26 8.28
CA ASP A 231 -5.88 21.35 8.47
C ASP A 231 -5.50 21.16 9.95
N GLU A 232 -6.31 21.67 10.88
CA GLU A 232 -6.11 21.52 12.33
C GLU A 232 -6.18 20.04 12.77
N GLU A 233 -7.18 19.29 12.27
CA GLU A 233 -7.30 17.84 12.53
C GLU A 233 -6.11 17.07 11.97
N VAL A 234 -5.64 17.45 10.78
CA VAL A 234 -4.47 16.82 10.14
C VAL A 234 -3.21 17.08 10.95
N GLU A 235 -2.94 18.35 11.34
CA GLU A 235 -1.74 18.68 12.13
C GLU A 235 -1.79 18.01 13.51
N LYS A 236 -2.93 17.97 14.17
CA LYS A 236 -3.09 17.24 15.42
C LYS A 236 -2.81 15.75 15.28
N ALA A 237 -3.30 15.13 14.22
CA ALA A 237 -3.01 13.71 13.96
C ALA A 237 -1.53 13.48 13.67
N LYS A 238 -0.88 14.38 12.93
CA LYS A 238 0.57 14.33 12.70
C LYS A 238 1.38 14.46 13.99
N GLU A 239 0.99 15.36 14.89
CA GLU A 239 1.63 15.51 16.19
C GLU A 239 1.54 14.22 17.02
N ILE A 240 0.33 13.63 17.11
CA ILE A 240 0.12 12.39 17.89
C ILE A 240 0.91 11.22 17.29
N LEU A 241 0.94 11.10 15.96
CA LEU A 241 1.61 10.00 15.26
C LEU A 241 3.10 10.26 15.00
N GLU A 242 3.62 11.46 15.37
CA GLU A 242 4.98 11.91 15.03
C GLU A 242 5.27 11.79 13.51
N ALA A 243 4.25 12.08 12.70
CA ALA A 243 4.30 11.94 11.25
C ALA A 243 5.12 13.08 10.60
N ARG A 244 5.82 12.73 9.52
CA ARG A 244 6.70 13.66 8.79
C ARG A 244 6.40 13.66 7.29
#